data_d01e32c52e360d88f2a4f577be225b85
#
_entry.id   d01e32c52e360d88f2a4f577be225b85
#
_cell.length_a   1.000
_cell.length_b   1.000
_cell.length_c   1.000
_cell.angle_alpha   90.00
_cell.angle_beta   90.00
_cell.angle_gamma   90.00
#
_symmetry.space_group_name_H-M   'P 1'
#
loop_
_entity.id
_entity.type
_entity.pdbx_description
1 polymer ?
#
loop_
_entity_poly.entity_id
_entity_poly.type
_entity_poly.pdbx_seq_one_letter_code
_entity_poly.pdbx_strand_id
1 'polypeptide(L)'
;MNDADMKVEVNTNPPNANVPASEKRGFDMPLFDLPKMAMPGVFRGIAEHSVVRVKENCEKMKAASGEMADVLRETYSTNAKGAADYGIKVIEISSVNATSAFDFFTNLLGTKSLSEIMTLSAAQARENFDVASAQNKELWDLAQKAAIETAEPIKKSVAKVLQNVA
;
A
#
# COMPACT_ATOMS: atom_id res chain seq x y z
N MET A 1 -12.19 -49.58 21.60
CA MET A 1 -12.24 -48.89 22.87
C MET A 1 -11.35 -47.69 22.70
N ASN A 2 -11.75 -46.48 22.62
CA ASN A 2 -12.93 -45.68 22.72
C ASN A 2 -12.81 -44.52 21.70
N ASP A 3 -13.79 -44.44 20.84
CA ASP A 3 -14.04 -43.25 20.01
C ASP A 3 -14.41 -42.09 20.95
N ALA A 4 -13.77 -40.97 20.76
CA ALA A 4 -14.23 -39.69 21.30
C ALA A 4 -14.47 -38.74 20.16
N ASP A 5 -15.70 -38.83 19.66
CA ASP A 5 -16.33 -37.82 18.79
C ASP A 5 -16.26 -36.43 19.44
N MET A 6 -15.41 -35.56 18.91
CA MET A 6 -15.45 -34.15 19.23
C MET A 6 -16.39 -33.46 18.26
N LYS A 7 -17.69 -33.50 18.56
CA LYS A 7 -18.71 -32.67 17.94
C LYS A 7 -18.41 -31.21 18.25
N VAL A 8 -17.93 -30.49 17.27
CA VAL A 8 -17.94 -29.02 17.28
C VAL A 8 -19.39 -28.58 17.06
N GLU A 9 -20.09 -28.23 18.13
CA GLU A 9 -21.37 -27.54 18.03
C GLU A 9 -21.11 -26.13 17.50
N VAL A 10 -21.47 -25.93 16.23
CA VAL A 10 -21.60 -24.58 15.65
C VAL A 10 -22.84 -23.96 16.30
N ASN A 11 -22.62 -23.06 17.23
CA ASN A 11 -23.66 -22.25 17.84
C ASN A 11 -24.18 -21.25 16.80
N THR A 12 -25.21 -21.64 16.06
CA THR A 12 -26.00 -20.79 15.16
C THR A 12 -27.11 -20.12 15.96
N ASN A 13 -26.76 -19.27 16.92
CA ASN A 13 -27.72 -18.31 17.45
C ASN A 13 -27.74 -17.09 16.52
N PRO A 14 -28.87 -16.75 15.91
CA PRO A 14 -29.02 -15.48 15.23
C PRO A 14 -28.90 -14.36 16.26
N PRO A 15 -28.20 -13.26 15.97
CA PRO A 15 -28.11 -12.14 16.90
C PRO A 15 -29.52 -11.61 17.14
N ASN A 16 -29.88 -11.58 18.41
CA ASN A 16 -31.12 -11.07 18.96
C ASN A 16 -31.47 -9.71 18.34
N ALA A 17 -32.52 -9.67 17.54
CA ALA A 17 -33.08 -8.48 16.92
C ALA A 17 -33.85 -7.65 17.97
N ASN A 18 -33.14 -7.13 18.96
CA ASN A 18 -33.63 -6.08 19.86
C ASN A 18 -32.58 -4.99 20.00
N VAL A 19 -32.15 -4.46 18.84
CA VAL A 19 -31.64 -3.12 18.79
C VAL A 19 -32.87 -2.23 18.72
N PRO A 20 -33.16 -1.40 19.73
CA PRO A 20 -34.23 -0.40 19.60
C PRO A 20 -33.87 0.43 18.38
N ALA A 21 -34.85 0.56 17.50
CA ALA A 21 -34.77 1.46 16.36
C ALA A 21 -34.19 2.77 16.88
N SER A 22 -32.90 2.99 16.61
CA SER A 22 -32.32 4.32 16.80
C SER A 22 -33.16 5.23 15.95
N GLU A 23 -34.06 5.94 16.62
CA GLU A 23 -34.69 7.11 16.11
C GLU A 23 -33.71 7.79 15.18
N LYS A 24 -34.11 7.90 13.92
CA LYS A 24 -33.58 8.87 13.02
C LYS A 24 -33.80 10.21 13.71
N ARG A 25 -32.90 10.59 14.60
CA ARG A 25 -32.71 11.98 14.93
C ARG A 25 -32.15 12.61 13.66
N GLY A 26 -33.08 12.80 12.72
CA GLY A 26 -32.94 13.92 11.84
C GLY A 26 -32.56 15.06 12.79
N PHE A 27 -31.45 15.71 12.52
CA PHE A 27 -31.22 17.05 13.01
C PHE A 27 -32.32 17.88 12.40
N ASP A 28 -33.53 17.79 12.99
CA ASP A 28 -34.51 18.85 12.96
C ASP A 28 -33.86 19.99 13.75
N MET A 29 -32.92 20.64 13.10
CA MET A 29 -32.68 22.01 13.43
C MET A 29 -34.03 22.67 13.31
N PRO A 30 -34.57 23.25 14.39
CA PRO A 30 -35.75 24.10 14.24
C PRO A 30 -35.35 25.12 13.18
N LEU A 31 -35.90 24.92 11.98
CA LEU A 31 -35.82 25.91 10.96
C LEU A 31 -36.42 27.12 11.68
N PHE A 32 -35.55 28.06 12.05
CA PHE A 32 -35.97 29.30 12.61
C PHE A 32 -37.09 29.80 11.71
N ASP A 33 -38.30 29.71 12.25
CA ASP A 33 -39.46 30.38 11.69
C ASP A 33 -39.18 31.87 11.81
N LEU A 34 -38.24 32.32 10.99
CA LEU A 34 -37.91 33.72 10.89
C LEU A 34 -39.16 34.40 10.35
N PRO A 35 -39.80 35.27 11.14
CA PRO A 35 -40.92 36.04 10.66
C PRO A 35 -40.50 36.66 9.33
N LYS A 36 -41.39 36.65 8.35
CA LYS A 36 -41.22 37.27 7.03
C LYS A 36 -40.99 38.79 7.16
N MET A 37 -40.01 39.19 7.92
CA MET A 37 -39.49 40.55 7.90
C MET A 37 -38.78 40.70 6.56
N ALA A 38 -39.25 41.64 5.77
CA ALA A 38 -38.59 42.06 4.55
C ALA A 38 -37.13 42.41 4.88
N MET A 39 -36.24 41.44 4.67
CA MET A 39 -34.80 41.65 4.92
C MET A 39 -34.32 42.77 3.98
N PRO A 40 -33.69 43.82 4.50
CA PRO A 40 -33.07 44.84 3.65
C PRO A 40 -32.15 44.15 2.63
N GLY A 41 -32.16 44.61 1.37
CA GLY A 41 -31.45 43.95 0.25
C GLY A 41 -29.97 43.66 0.49
N VAL A 42 -29.34 44.33 1.46
CA VAL A 42 -27.96 44.11 1.92
C VAL A 42 -27.77 42.71 2.52
N PHE A 43 -28.73 42.20 3.31
CA PHE A 43 -28.65 40.86 3.91
C PHE A 43 -28.85 39.75 2.87
N ARG A 44 -29.61 40.03 1.82
CA ARG A 44 -29.84 39.11 0.72
C ARG A 44 -28.55 38.89 -0.09
N GLY A 45 -27.80 39.98 -0.36
CA GLY A 45 -26.52 39.91 -1.03
C GLY A 45 -25.47 39.16 -0.22
N ILE A 46 -25.41 39.33 1.11
CA ILE A 46 -24.50 38.62 1.99
C ILE A 46 -24.84 37.12 2.03
N ALA A 47 -26.11 36.78 2.09
CA ALA A 47 -26.55 35.36 2.08
C ALA A 47 -26.24 34.70 0.73
N GLU A 48 -26.47 35.36 -0.39
CA GLU A 48 -26.14 34.83 -1.72
C GLU A 48 -24.63 34.63 -1.90
N HIS A 49 -23.81 35.61 -1.47
CA HIS A 49 -22.34 35.47 -1.51
C HIS A 49 -21.81 34.36 -0.59
N SER A 50 -22.43 34.16 0.58
CA SER A 50 -22.01 33.07 1.47
C SER A 50 -22.36 31.70 0.91
N VAL A 51 -23.51 31.53 0.29
CA VAL A 51 -23.93 30.28 -0.36
C VAL A 51 -23.01 29.94 -1.54
N VAL A 52 -22.67 30.95 -2.36
CA VAL A 52 -21.74 30.74 -3.49
C VAL A 52 -20.35 30.30 -3.00
N ARG A 53 -19.80 30.95 -1.96
CA ARG A 53 -18.52 30.57 -1.38
C ARG A 53 -18.54 29.17 -0.77
N VAL A 54 -19.61 28.80 -0.08
CA VAL A 54 -19.77 27.43 0.47
C VAL A 54 -19.81 26.42 -0.66
N LYS A 55 -20.52 26.68 -1.74
CA LYS A 55 -20.60 25.82 -2.91
C LYS A 55 -19.22 25.65 -3.57
N GLU A 56 -18.52 26.75 -3.82
CA GLU A 56 -17.15 26.72 -4.37
C GLU A 56 -16.19 25.94 -3.48
N ASN A 57 -16.26 26.14 -2.16
CA ASN A 57 -15.43 25.38 -1.22
C ASN A 57 -15.77 23.88 -1.21
N CYS A 58 -17.05 23.53 -1.31
CA CYS A 58 -17.46 22.13 -1.45
C CYS A 58 -16.97 21.50 -2.75
N GLU A 59 -17.03 22.24 -3.86
CA GLU A 59 -16.50 21.77 -5.15
C GLU A 59 -14.96 21.59 -5.10
N LYS A 60 -14.25 22.54 -4.50
CA LYS A 60 -12.79 22.44 -4.26
C LYS A 60 -12.44 21.24 -3.37
N MET A 61 -13.18 21.03 -2.28
CA MET A 61 -12.97 19.86 -1.42
C MET A 61 -13.24 18.54 -2.16
N LYS A 62 -14.28 18.49 -2.99
CA LYS A 62 -14.62 17.32 -3.79
C LYS A 62 -13.52 17.02 -4.83
N ALA A 63 -13.01 18.06 -5.50
CA ALA A 63 -11.89 17.91 -6.43
C ALA A 63 -10.62 17.44 -5.72
N ALA A 64 -10.28 18.04 -4.57
CA ALA A 64 -9.12 17.64 -3.77
C ALA A 64 -9.22 16.18 -3.26
N SER A 65 -10.43 15.75 -2.87
CA SER A 65 -10.67 14.36 -2.45
C SER A 65 -10.51 13.38 -3.61
N GLY A 66 -10.95 13.75 -4.82
CA GLY A 66 -10.75 12.95 -6.03
C GLY A 66 -9.27 12.80 -6.37
N GLU A 67 -8.53 13.91 -6.38
CA GLU A 67 -7.08 13.89 -6.63
C GLU A 67 -6.33 13.04 -5.59
N MET A 68 -6.72 13.12 -4.31
CA MET A 68 -6.11 12.29 -3.25
C MET A 68 -6.38 10.80 -3.48
N ALA A 69 -7.59 10.43 -3.90
CA ALA A 69 -7.93 9.05 -4.22
C ALA A 69 -7.11 8.51 -5.40
N ASP A 70 -6.91 9.31 -6.43
CA ASP A 70 -6.09 8.93 -7.59
C ASP A 70 -4.63 8.73 -7.21
N VAL A 71 -4.07 9.60 -6.37
CA VAL A 71 -2.71 9.47 -5.86
C VAL A 71 -2.52 8.23 -4.99
N LEU A 72 -3.48 7.96 -4.11
CA LEU A 72 -3.45 6.73 -3.30
C LEU A 72 -3.49 5.49 -4.19
N ARG A 73 -4.30 5.50 -5.24
CA ARG A 73 -4.40 4.39 -6.19
C ARG A 73 -3.10 4.18 -6.97
N GLU A 74 -2.50 5.27 -7.46
CA GLU A 74 -1.22 5.24 -8.17
C GLU A 74 -0.10 4.75 -7.24
N THR A 75 0.00 5.29 -6.03
CA THR A 75 0.98 4.89 -5.03
C THR A 75 0.85 3.42 -4.66
N TYR A 76 -0.38 2.94 -4.46
CA TYR A 76 -0.63 1.53 -4.16
C TYR A 76 -0.22 0.61 -5.32
N SER A 77 -0.57 0.98 -6.56
CA SER A 77 -0.21 0.21 -7.76
C SER A 77 1.32 0.14 -7.95
N THR A 78 2.00 1.26 -7.76
CA THR A 78 3.46 1.34 -7.88
C THR A 78 4.16 0.52 -6.80
N ASN A 79 3.69 0.60 -5.55
CA ASN A 79 4.21 -0.21 -4.45
C ASN A 79 4.01 -1.72 -4.70
N ALA A 80 2.83 -2.12 -5.14
CA ALA A 80 2.54 -3.53 -5.44
C ALA A 80 3.45 -4.06 -6.55
N LYS A 81 3.69 -3.27 -7.60
CA LYS A 81 4.62 -3.63 -8.68
C LYS A 81 6.06 -3.72 -8.18
N GLY A 82 6.54 -2.72 -7.44
CA GLY A 82 7.91 -2.73 -6.90
C GLY A 82 8.16 -3.91 -5.97
N ALA A 83 7.18 -4.28 -5.13
CA ALA A 83 7.26 -5.45 -4.26
C ALA A 83 7.27 -6.76 -5.06
N ALA A 84 6.49 -6.85 -6.14
CA ALA A 84 6.46 -8.02 -7.02
C ALA A 84 7.79 -8.18 -7.76
N ASP A 85 8.32 -7.10 -8.35
CA ASP A 85 9.60 -7.11 -9.06
C ASP A 85 10.75 -7.52 -8.12
N TYR A 86 10.78 -7.00 -6.89
CA TYR A 86 11.73 -7.40 -5.87
C TYR A 86 11.59 -8.88 -5.50
N GLY A 87 10.38 -9.37 -5.29
CA GLY A 87 10.09 -10.76 -4.96
C GLY A 87 10.53 -11.72 -6.07
N ILE A 88 10.25 -11.40 -7.32
CA ILE A 88 10.69 -12.16 -8.49
C ILE A 88 12.23 -12.24 -8.53
N LYS A 89 12.91 -11.11 -8.29
CA LYS A 89 14.37 -11.08 -8.28
C LYS A 89 14.97 -11.93 -7.17
N VAL A 90 14.38 -11.94 -5.98
CA VAL A 90 14.79 -12.81 -4.87
C VAL A 90 14.64 -14.29 -5.24
N ILE A 91 13.54 -14.66 -5.92
CA ILE A 91 13.33 -16.04 -6.39
C ILE A 91 14.37 -16.42 -7.45
N GLU A 92 14.65 -15.53 -8.41
CA GLU A 92 15.68 -15.74 -9.44
C GLU A 92 17.06 -15.96 -8.80
N ILE A 93 17.47 -15.10 -7.89
CA ILE A 93 18.71 -15.22 -7.12
C ILE A 93 18.78 -16.55 -6.38
N SER A 94 17.70 -16.94 -5.72
CA SER A 94 17.64 -18.21 -4.98
C SER A 94 17.81 -19.40 -5.92
N SER A 95 17.19 -19.35 -7.10
CA SER A 95 17.32 -20.42 -8.12
C SER A 95 18.75 -20.53 -8.64
N VAL A 96 19.37 -19.39 -8.98
CA VAL A 96 20.77 -19.35 -9.45
C VAL A 96 21.71 -19.89 -8.37
N ASN A 97 21.55 -19.46 -7.12
CA ASN A 97 22.40 -19.94 -6.02
C ASN A 97 22.20 -21.43 -5.73
N ALA A 98 20.97 -21.94 -5.82
CA ALA A 98 20.71 -23.37 -5.69
C ALA A 98 21.39 -24.17 -6.79
N THR A 99 21.30 -23.74 -8.05
CA THR A 99 21.96 -24.38 -9.18
C THR A 99 23.48 -24.41 -9.01
N SER A 100 24.08 -23.26 -8.66
CA SER A 100 25.51 -23.15 -8.39
C SER A 100 25.96 -24.08 -7.26
N ALA A 101 25.16 -24.23 -6.21
CA ALA A 101 25.44 -25.15 -5.11
C ALA A 101 25.42 -26.62 -5.59
N PHE A 102 24.42 -27.00 -6.40
CA PHE A 102 24.36 -28.36 -6.98
C PHE A 102 25.53 -28.64 -7.91
N ASP A 103 25.93 -27.70 -8.74
CA ASP A 103 27.07 -27.81 -9.63
C ASP A 103 28.37 -27.99 -8.84
N PHE A 104 28.53 -27.19 -7.77
CA PHE A 104 29.66 -27.35 -6.86
C PHE A 104 29.72 -28.74 -6.23
N PHE A 105 28.59 -29.23 -5.69
CA PHE A 105 28.53 -30.58 -5.11
C PHE A 105 28.83 -31.66 -6.15
N THR A 106 28.32 -31.53 -7.36
CA THR A 106 28.61 -32.51 -8.44
C THR A 106 30.08 -32.51 -8.80
N ASN A 107 30.70 -31.34 -8.90
CA ASN A 107 32.14 -31.23 -9.16
C ASN A 107 32.96 -31.81 -8.00
N LEU A 108 32.53 -31.54 -6.75
CA LEU A 108 33.22 -32.07 -5.55
C LEU A 108 33.20 -33.60 -5.49
N LEU A 109 32.09 -34.24 -5.87
CA LEU A 109 31.98 -35.69 -5.95
C LEU A 109 32.88 -36.31 -7.03
N GLY A 110 33.24 -35.54 -8.05
CA GLY A 110 34.16 -35.95 -9.11
C GLY A 110 35.65 -35.82 -8.76
N THR A 111 35.99 -35.13 -7.65
CA THR A 111 37.39 -34.91 -7.25
C THR A 111 38.04 -36.20 -6.72
N LYS A 112 39.32 -36.38 -7.02
CA LYS A 112 40.07 -37.55 -6.62
C LYS A 112 41.17 -37.27 -5.60
N SER A 113 41.41 -36.00 -5.29
CA SER A 113 42.46 -35.60 -4.37
C SER A 113 42.04 -34.47 -3.44
N LEU A 114 42.64 -34.46 -2.24
CA LEU A 114 42.39 -33.36 -1.26
C LEU A 114 42.82 -32.01 -1.82
N SER A 115 43.89 -31.97 -2.62
CA SER A 115 44.34 -30.73 -3.28
C SER A 115 43.32 -30.18 -4.26
N GLU A 116 42.65 -31.04 -5.02
CA GLU A 116 41.53 -30.60 -5.93
C GLU A 116 40.38 -30.07 -5.15
N ILE A 117 39.98 -30.71 -4.05
CA ILE A 117 38.91 -30.22 -3.15
C ILE A 117 39.20 -28.80 -2.65
N MET A 118 40.46 -28.58 -2.17
CA MET A 118 40.87 -27.27 -1.68
C MET A 118 40.82 -26.20 -2.77
N THR A 119 41.31 -26.53 -3.96
CA THR A 119 41.34 -25.62 -5.11
C THR A 119 39.93 -25.27 -5.56
N LEU A 120 39.07 -26.29 -5.69
CA LEU A 120 37.66 -26.11 -6.09
C LEU A 120 36.89 -25.29 -5.07
N SER A 121 37.07 -25.57 -3.78
CA SER A 121 36.41 -24.80 -2.70
C SER A 121 36.86 -23.35 -2.65
N ALA A 122 38.16 -23.08 -2.88
CA ALA A 122 38.68 -21.72 -2.95
C ALA A 122 38.13 -20.94 -4.17
N ALA A 123 38.01 -21.58 -5.32
CA ALA A 123 37.42 -21.00 -6.52
C ALA A 123 35.95 -20.70 -6.30
N GLN A 124 35.17 -21.64 -5.77
CA GLN A 124 33.76 -21.47 -5.47
C GLN A 124 33.51 -20.35 -4.46
N ALA A 125 34.36 -20.23 -3.43
CA ALA A 125 34.22 -19.15 -2.43
C ALA A 125 34.39 -17.76 -3.06
N ARG A 126 35.34 -17.61 -4.01
CA ARG A 126 35.52 -16.34 -4.74
C ARG A 126 34.31 -16.04 -5.63
N GLU A 127 33.87 -17.02 -6.40
CA GLU A 127 32.70 -16.89 -7.28
C GLU A 127 31.45 -16.53 -6.47
N ASN A 128 31.21 -17.21 -5.35
CA ASN A 128 30.08 -16.93 -4.48
C ASN A 128 30.13 -15.48 -3.92
N PHE A 129 31.32 -14.99 -3.60
CA PHE A 129 31.50 -13.61 -3.12
C PHE A 129 31.16 -12.58 -4.23
N ASP A 130 31.67 -12.80 -5.43
CA ASP A 130 31.43 -11.92 -6.57
C ASP A 130 29.96 -11.91 -6.95
N VAL A 131 29.34 -13.09 -7.03
CA VAL A 131 27.90 -13.26 -7.31
C VAL A 131 27.05 -12.60 -6.22
N ALA A 132 27.35 -12.85 -4.94
CA ALA A 132 26.61 -12.23 -3.84
C ALA A 132 26.71 -10.70 -3.83
N SER A 133 27.89 -10.17 -4.18
CA SER A 133 28.10 -8.73 -4.29
C SER A 133 27.27 -8.11 -5.42
N ALA A 134 27.23 -8.77 -6.58
CA ALA A 134 26.40 -8.34 -7.71
C ALA A 134 24.91 -8.42 -7.38
N GLN A 135 24.45 -9.53 -6.80
CA GLN A 135 23.06 -9.73 -6.38
C GLN A 135 22.60 -8.70 -5.36
N ASN A 136 23.43 -8.39 -4.36
CA ASN A 136 23.12 -7.34 -3.38
C ASN A 136 22.97 -5.97 -4.03
N LYS A 137 23.83 -5.64 -4.99
CA LYS A 137 23.71 -4.38 -5.73
C LYS A 137 22.41 -4.30 -6.52
N GLU A 138 22.05 -5.37 -7.26
CA GLU A 138 20.81 -5.41 -8.01
C GLU A 138 19.57 -5.26 -7.10
N LEU A 139 19.55 -5.95 -5.95
CA LEU A 139 18.47 -5.81 -4.97
C LEU A 139 18.38 -4.40 -4.39
N TRP A 140 19.54 -3.78 -4.12
CA TRP A 140 19.59 -2.40 -3.65
C TRP A 140 19.06 -1.41 -4.69
N ASP A 141 19.47 -1.57 -5.95
CA ASP A 141 19.01 -0.73 -7.05
C ASP A 141 17.48 -0.86 -7.26
N LEU A 142 16.94 -2.08 -7.16
CA LEU A 142 15.49 -2.31 -7.20
C LEU A 142 14.75 -1.67 -6.03
N ALA A 143 15.27 -1.81 -4.81
CA ALA A 143 14.69 -1.19 -3.63
C ALA A 143 14.70 0.34 -3.72
N GLN A 144 15.80 0.92 -4.17
CA GLN A 144 15.92 2.36 -4.38
C GLN A 144 14.96 2.88 -5.45
N LYS A 145 14.85 2.16 -6.57
CA LYS A 145 13.91 2.48 -7.65
C LYS A 145 12.47 2.47 -7.14
N ALA A 146 12.06 1.41 -6.44
CA ALA A 146 10.73 1.31 -5.87
C ALA A 146 10.43 2.45 -4.88
N ALA A 147 11.39 2.82 -4.05
CA ALA A 147 11.25 3.94 -3.11
C ALA A 147 11.06 5.29 -3.83
N ILE A 148 11.81 5.55 -4.89
CA ILE A 148 11.70 6.78 -5.69
C ILE A 148 10.35 6.83 -6.40
N GLU A 149 9.97 5.75 -7.09
CA GLU A 149 8.71 5.66 -7.83
C GLU A 149 7.50 5.82 -6.92
N THR A 150 7.57 5.33 -5.68
CA THR A 150 6.52 5.50 -4.66
C THR A 150 6.46 6.93 -4.12
N ALA A 151 7.59 7.60 -3.96
CA ALA A 151 7.67 8.95 -3.41
C ALA A 151 7.21 10.04 -4.41
N GLU A 152 7.39 9.82 -5.71
CA GLU A 152 7.07 10.77 -6.78
C GLU A 152 5.60 11.25 -6.78
N PRO A 153 4.58 10.36 -6.80
CA PRO A 153 3.19 10.77 -6.81
C PRO A 153 2.81 11.53 -5.52
N ILE A 154 3.37 11.12 -4.38
CA ILE A 154 3.14 11.79 -3.09
C ILE A 154 3.67 13.22 -3.12
N LYS A 155 4.90 13.43 -3.59
CA LYS A 155 5.51 14.76 -3.69
C LYS A 155 4.71 15.69 -4.61
N LYS A 156 4.27 15.18 -5.76
CA LYS A 156 3.46 15.95 -6.72
C LYS A 156 2.14 16.41 -6.10
N SER A 157 1.47 15.53 -5.35
CA SER A 157 0.22 15.86 -4.69
C SER A 157 0.37 16.87 -3.58
N VAL A 158 1.38 16.71 -2.73
CA VAL A 158 1.65 17.67 -1.65
C VAL A 158 1.96 19.04 -2.24
N ALA A 159 2.78 19.12 -3.29
CA ALA A 159 3.09 20.38 -3.95
C ALA A 159 1.82 21.06 -4.52
N LYS A 160 0.94 20.28 -5.14
CA LYS A 160 -0.31 20.79 -5.72
C LYS A 160 -1.29 21.30 -4.66
N VAL A 161 -1.42 20.58 -3.55
CA VAL A 161 -2.25 21.01 -2.41
C VAL A 161 -1.71 22.31 -1.82
N LEU A 162 -0.41 22.45 -1.65
CA LEU A 162 0.21 23.67 -1.13
C LEU A 162 0.01 24.88 -2.06
N GLN A 163 0.07 24.67 -3.38
CA GLN A 163 -0.20 25.74 -4.35
C GLN A 163 -1.66 26.19 -4.36
N ASN A 164 -2.60 25.30 -4.06
CA ASN A 164 -4.04 25.64 -4.05
C ASN A 164 -4.51 26.32 -2.74
N VAL A 165 -3.67 26.30 -1.70
CA VAL A 165 -3.96 26.88 -0.37
C VAL A 165 -3.27 28.25 -0.18
N ALA A 166 -2.25 28.55 -0.98
CA ALA A 166 -1.56 29.84 -1.01
C ALA A 166 -2.27 30.83 -1.92
#